data_3409563be0964df963ee848ca40c5c41
#
_entry.id   3409563be0964df963ee848ca40c5c41
#
_cell.length_a   1.000
_cell.length_b   1.000
_cell.length_c   1.000
_cell.angle_alpha   90.00
_cell.angle_beta   90.00
_cell.angle_gamma   90.00
#
_symmetry.space_group_name_H-M   'P 1'
#
loop_
_entity.id
_entity.type
_entity.pdbx_description
1 polymer ?
#
loop_
_entity_poly.entity_id
_entity_poly.type
_entity_poly.pdbx_seq_one_letter_code
_entity_poly.pdbx_strand_id
1 'polypeptide(L)' 'MVQINGESVDAAGKVLKEYLEENNYIIEGIAVECNEKIVPRQMYNEFTLSDGDIVEIVSFVGGGQPVVLE' A
#
# COMPACT_ATOMS: atom_id res chain seq x y z
N MET A 1 9.87 4.74 -10.56
CA MET A 1 8.42 4.67 -10.34
C MET A 1 8.05 3.43 -9.54
N VAL A 2 7.00 3.52 -8.79
CA VAL A 2 6.43 2.40 -8.04
C VAL A 2 5.09 2.08 -8.68
N GLN A 3 4.81 0.79 -8.86
CA GLN A 3 3.52 0.39 -9.41
C GLN A 3 2.57 0.12 -8.25
N ILE A 4 1.47 0.86 -8.19
CA ILE A 4 0.50 0.72 -7.10
C ILE A 4 -0.86 0.41 -7.70
N ASN A 5 -1.36 -0.80 -7.42
CA ASN A 5 -2.62 -1.30 -7.97
C ASN A 5 -2.66 -1.14 -9.49
N GLY A 6 -1.55 -1.45 -10.14
CA GLY A 6 -1.45 -1.43 -11.59
C GLY A 6 -1.09 -0.09 -12.19
N GLU A 7 -0.96 0.97 -11.39
CA GLU A 7 -0.62 2.30 -11.90
C GLU A 7 0.80 2.68 -11.53
N SER A 8 1.51 3.29 -12.47
CA SER A 8 2.85 3.83 -12.20
C SER A 8 2.73 5.15 -11.44
N VAL A 9 3.36 5.22 -10.27
CA VAL A 9 3.28 6.37 -9.39
C VAL A 9 4.68 6.81 -9.02
N ASP A 10 4.91 8.10 -8.97
CA ASP A 10 6.20 8.66 -8.57
C ASP A 10 6.26 8.70 -7.04
N ALA A 11 6.50 7.53 -6.44
CA ALA A 11 6.51 7.38 -4.99
C ALA A 11 7.79 6.75 -4.46
N ALA A 12 8.80 6.55 -5.32
CA ALA A 12 10.07 5.96 -4.86
C ALA A 12 10.72 6.86 -3.82
N GLY A 13 11.19 6.26 -2.73
CA GLY A 13 11.79 7.00 -1.63
C GLY A 13 10.80 7.46 -0.58
N LYS A 14 9.52 7.33 -0.82
CA LYS A 14 8.49 7.75 0.12
C LYS A 14 8.23 6.62 1.11
N VAL A 15 8.00 6.99 2.38
CA VAL A 15 7.62 6.00 3.39
C VAL A 15 6.17 5.56 3.11
N LEU A 16 5.93 4.25 3.20
CA LEU A 16 4.62 3.69 2.86
C LEU A 16 3.50 4.38 3.62
N LYS A 17 3.68 4.59 4.93
CA LYS A 17 2.63 5.23 5.73
C LYS A 17 2.29 6.62 5.21
N GLU A 18 3.31 7.40 4.80
CA GLU A 18 3.10 8.72 4.25
C GLU A 18 2.28 8.67 2.96
N TYR A 19 2.63 7.72 2.08
CA TYR A 19 1.89 7.56 0.85
C TYR A 19 0.42 7.23 1.12
N LEU A 20 0.19 6.31 2.06
CA LEU A 20 -1.17 5.89 2.39
C LEU A 20 -1.99 7.04 2.94
N GLU A 21 -1.40 7.85 3.82
CA GLU A 21 -2.09 8.99 4.42
C GLU A 21 -2.39 10.07 3.39
N GLU A 22 -1.43 10.34 2.51
CA GLU A 22 -1.61 11.35 1.47
C GLU A 22 -2.72 10.99 0.49
N ASN A 23 -2.97 9.70 0.32
CA ASN A 23 -3.98 9.22 -0.60
C ASN A 23 -5.25 8.78 0.10
N ASN A 24 -5.41 9.18 1.36
CA ASN A 24 -6.65 8.99 2.12
C ASN A 24 -7.03 7.54 2.38
N TYR A 25 -6.04 6.67 2.46
CA TYR A 25 -6.30 5.29 2.87
C TYR A 25 -6.48 5.24 4.38
N ILE A 26 -7.38 4.38 4.82
CA ILE A 26 -7.60 4.16 6.25
C ILE A 26 -6.73 2.96 6.65
N ILE A 27 -5.67 3.23 7.40
CA ILE A 27 -4.64 2.22 7.70
C ILE A 27 -5.24 0.95 8.30
N GLU A 28 -6.21 1.10 9.20
CA GLU A 28 -6.81 -0.05 9.89
C GLU A 28 -7.72 -0.87 9.00
N GLY A 29 -8.08 -0.34 7.84
CA GLY A 29 -9.02 -1.00 6.94
C GLY A 29 -8.39 -1.57 5.68
N ILE A 30 -7.05 -1.64 5.62
CA ILE A 30 -6.38 -2.10 4.41
C ILE A 30 -5.33 -3.16 4.73
N ALA A 31 -4.95 -3.89 3.68
CA ALA A 31 -3.78 -4.75 3.70
C ALA A 31 -2.90 -4.34 2.52
N VAL A 32 -1.60 -4.37 2.72
CA VAL A 32 -0.63 -3.97 1.70
C VAL A 32 0.30 -5.13 1.40
N GLU A 33 0.52 -5.36 0.11
CA GLU A 33 1.45 -6.36 -0.39
C GLU A 33 2.47 -5.65 -1.24
N CYS A 34 3.74 -5.97 -1.06
CA CYS A 34 4.80 -5.40 -1.86
C CYS A 34 5.64 -6.54 -2.41
N ASN A 35 5.73 -6.61 -3.73
CA ASN A 35 6.48 -7.67 -4.43
C ASN A 35 6.05 -9.05 -3.95
N GLU A 36 4.73 -9.24 -3.83
CA GLU A 36 4.09 -10.50 -3.45
C GLU A 36 4.28 -10.89 -1.98
N LYS A 37 4.72 -9.96 -1.15
CA LYS A 37 4.89 -10.21 0.27
C LYS A 37 4.04 -9.23 1.07
N ILE A 38 3.35 -9.77 2.07
CA ILE A 38 2.54 -8.92 2.95
C ILE A 38 3.46 -8.01 3.77
N VAL A 39 3.12 -6.73 3.82
CA VAL A 39 3.81 -5.77 4.69
C VAL A 39 2.99 -5.66 5.97
N PRO A 40 3.54 -6.07 7.12
CA PRO A 40 2.80 -5.95 8.38
C PRO A 40 2.48 -4.50 8.69
N ARG A 41 1.31 -4.26 9.28
CA ARG A 41 0.85 -2.90 9.56
C ARG A 41 1.85 -2.13 10.43
N GLN A 42 2.45 -2.79 11.40
CA GLN A 42 3.41 -2.14 12.28
C GLN A 42 4.68 -1.67 11.55
N MET A 43 4.87 -2.11 10.33
CA MET A 43 6.04 -1.72 9.54
C MET A 43 5.75 -0.56 8.59
N TYR A 44 4.52 -0.10 8.48
CA TYR A 44 4.16 0.92 7.49
C TYR A 44 4.96 2.21 7.65
N ASN A 45 5.29 2.58 8.89
CA ASN A 45 6.04 3.82 9.13
C ASN A 45 7.55 3.65 8.96
N GLU A 46 8.00 2.43 8.72
CA GLU A 46 9.43 2.15 8.51
C GLU A 46 9.72 1.59 7.12
N PHE A 47 8.69 1.32 6.35
CA PHE A 47 8.84 0.71 5.02
C PHE A 47 8.95 1.83 3.98
N THR A 48 10.08 1.89 3.29
CA THR A 48 10.29 2.89 2.24
C THR A 48 10.06 2.24 0.89
N LEU A 49 9.23 2.88 0.08
CA LEU A 49 8.95 2.42 -1.28
C LEU A 49 10.19 2.62 -2.14
N SER A 50 10.49 1.65 -2.98
CA SER A 50 11.67 1.69 -3.85
C SER A 50 11.25 1.67 -5.31
N ASP A 51 12.08 2.24 -6.15
CA ASP A 51 11.86 2.22 -7.59
C ASP A 51 11.71 0.77 -8.06
N GLY A 52 10.68 0.51 -8.83
CA GLY A 52 10.42 -0.82 -9.35
C GLY A 52 9.55 -1.70 -8.47
N ASP A 53 9.22 -1.25 -7.26
CA ASP A 53 8.33 -2.02 -6.40
C ASP A 53 6.95 -2.17 -7.02
N ILE A 54 6.35 -3.34 -6.80
CA ILE A 54 4.98 -3.62 -7.22
C ILE A 54 4.15 -3.79 -5.96
N VAL A 55 3.25 -2.85 -5.74
CA VAL A 55 2.48 -2.75 -4.50
C VAL A 55 1.00 -2.97 -4.81
N GLU A 56 0.36 -3.77 -3.99
CA GLU A 56 -1.09 -3.96 -4.08
C GLU A 56 -1.71 -3.61 -2.74
N ILE A 57 -2.77 -2.79 -2.80
CA ILE A 57 -3.48 -2.35 -1.61
C ILE A 57 -4.91 -2.81 -1.75
N VAL A 58 -5.38 -3.58 -0.76
CA VAL A 58 -6.78 -4.03 -0.74
C VAL A 58 -7.43 -3.44 0.50
N SER A 59 -8.70 -3.08 0.39
CA SER A 59 -9.43 -2.58 1.54
C SER A 59 -10.48 -3.59 1.97
N PHE A 60 -10.84 -3.50 3.24
CA PHE A 60 -11.83 -4.37 3.85
C PHE A 60 -13.10 -3.58 4.09
N VAL A 61 -14.25 -4.22 3.87
CA VAL A 61 -15.53 -3.59 4.11
C VAL A 61 -16.38 -4.50 5.00
N GLY A 62 -17.07 -3.89 5.93
CA GLY A 62 -18.03 -4.60 6.78
C GLY A 62 -17.39 -5.80 7.47
N GLY A 63 -17.75 -6.98 7.10
CA GLY A 63 -17.31 -8.20 7.73
C GLY A 63 -15.86 -8.62 7.47
N GLY A 64 -15.02 -7.74 6.96
CA GLY A 64 -13.62 -8.06 6.73
C GLY A 64 -13.32 -8.68 5.38
N GLN A 65 -14.25 -8.61 4.47
CA GLN A 65 -14.02 -9.09 3.11
C GLN A 65 -13.12 -8.10 2.36
N PRO A 66 -12.03 -8.58 1.76
CA PRO A 66 -11.16 -7.67 1.03
C PRO A 66 -11.81 -7.24 -0.29
N VAL A 67 -11.59 -5.98 -0.64
CA VAL A 67 -12.03 -5.43 -1.91
C VAL A 67 -10.80 -4.85 -2.59
N VAL A 68 -10.54 -5.29 -3.81
CA VAL A 68 -9.40 -4.77 -4.57
C VAL A 68 -9.73 -3.37 -5.06
N LEU A 69 -8.82 -2.44 -4.79
CA LEU A 69 -8.98 -1.06 -5.24
C LEU A 69 -8.28 -0.90 -6.59
N GLU A 70 -9.02 -0.60 -7.61
CA GLU A 70 -8.48 -0.45 -8.94
C GLU A 70 -8.68 0.94 -9.48
#